data_fe9deb78b72cdb6b917a230d69e1c362
#
_entry.id   fe9deb78b72cdb6b917a230d69e1c362
#
_cell.length_a   1.000
_cell.length_b   1.000
_cell.length_c   1.000
_cell.angle_alpha   90.00
_cell.angle_beta   90.00
_cell.angle_gamma   90.00
#
_symmetry.space_group_name_H-M   'P 1'
#
loop_
_entity.id
_entity.type
_entity.pdbx_description
1 polymer ?
#
loop_
_entity_poly.entity_id
_entity_poly.type
_entity_poly.pdbx_seq_one_letter_code
_entity_poly.pdbx_strand_id
1 'polypeptide(L)'
;MAGQSGSVYHCWRRQLSAIRMEEALSCSLLSRFIVPSINLTRRALRVICVLLVSLAVTGMAQTTPGSATGRVRLSIDVSKPGPKIDRNIFGQFAEHLGHGVYEGIWVGPDSNIPNTRGIRNDVVTALKALKVPNVRWPGGCFADEYHWRKGIGSQRVVALNPNWGGVIEPNTFGTHEFMDFLDQIGAEAYLSLNVGSGSPQEAAEWLEYLTTAQPTTLSKERAANGHPAPYKIAYLGIGNESWDCGGNMTPDYYLSQLKIYSRFVRNFNPAQQGQQQMLKIAVGPGGPEPRFTEWTEAVMKAWQNHQWSWDVNGLSLHNYTVVHWDNKLASVGFGEAEYSQVLKSTLDMDGLIAKHSTIMDKYDPQKKIALVVDEWGGWYAPLPGSNPGFLVQQNSLRDAILSALNLNIFARHADRVRMANIAQMINVLQAMIMTDKEKMVLTPTYYVYKMYVPFQDATFVPVALNAGTFTRGDISLPRVDAIAAKDATGKLWLEITNLDPNQPVEIEASLAGITAKSAAGETLTAPKVDSVNTFDAPSTVVPKHVSAKVQDGKLILKLEPKSVTVISVDQ
;
A
#
# COMPACT_ATOMS: atom_id res chain seq x y z
N MET A 1 18.68 19.16 38.50
CA MET A 1 19.06 17.92 39.17
C MET A 1 18.78 16.79 38.21
N ALA A 2 19.82 16.11 37.78
CA ALA A 2 19.80 15.03 36.81
C ALA A 2 19.30 13.72 37.45
N GLY A 3 18.75 12.83 36.62
CA GLY A 3 18.64 11.38 36.93
C GLY A 3 17.23 10.84 36.62
N GLN A 4 17.15 10.10 35.67
CA GLN A 4 17.15 8.71 35.30
C GLN A 4 16.05 8.38 34.28
N SER A 5 16.45 8.28 33.04
CA SER A 5 15.78 7.50 32.02
C SER A 5 16.63 6.24 31.78
N GLY A 6 16.13 5.10 32.13
CA GLY A 6 16.83 3.82 31.89
C GLY A 6 16.04 2.68 32.50
N SER A 7 15.34 1.94 31.71
CA SER A 7 15.04 0.52 31.88
C SER A 7 13.82 0.07 31.05
N VAL A 8 14.03 -0.35 29.81
CA VAL A 8 13.18 -1.36 29.11
C VAL A 8 13.99 -2.16 28.08
N TYR A 9 15.33 -2.17 28.15
CA TYR A 9 16.16 -2.91 27.18
C TYR A 9 16.96 -4.08 27.80
N HIS A 10 16.38 -4.88 28.68
CA HIS A 10 17.13 -5.98 29.31
C HIS A 10 16.37 -7.29 29.51
N CYS A 11 15.47 -7.69 28.65
CA CYS A 11 14.84 -9.02 28.76
C CYS A 11 15.06 -9.98 27.57
N TRP A 12 15.76 -9.60 26.50
CA TRP A 12 15.90 -10.45 25.30
C TRP A 12 17.27 -11.11 25.10
N ARG A 13 18.21 -10.99 26.04
CA ARG A 13 19.55 -11.60 25.90
C ARG A 13 19.76 -12.94 26.62
N ARG A 14 18.77 -13.54 27.25
CA ARG A 14 18.94 -14.82 27.99
C ARG A 14 18.33 -16.07 27.35
N GLN A 15 17.69 -15.99 26.18
CA GLN A 15 17.15 -17.18 25.51
C GLN A 15 17.94 -17.68 24.29
N LEU A 16 18.98 -16.99 23.85
CA LEU A 16 19.80 -17.41 22.70
C LEU A 16 21.08 -18.18 23.08
N SER A 17 21.36 -18.42 24.37
CA SER A 17 22.51 -19.20 24.80
C SER A 17 22.22 -20.68 25.06
N ALA A 18 20.98 -21.13 25.04
CA ALA A 18 20.61 -22.53 25.27
C ALA A 18 20.53 -23.41 24.02
N ILE A 19 20.39 -22.82 22.83
CA ILE A 19 20.22 -23.58 21.57
C ILE A 19 21.55 -23.91 20.88
N ARG A 20 22.66 -23.29 21.27
CA ARG A 20 23.99 -23.57 20.70
C ARG A 20 24.81 -24.66 21.38
N MET A 21 24.31 -25.32 22.41
CA MET A 21 25.04 -26.40 23.12
C MET A 21 24.56 -27.81 22.76
N GLU A 22 23.49 -28.02 22.06
CA GLU A 22 23.06 -29.38 21.64
C GLU A 22 23.58 -29.84 20.27
N GLU A 23 23.99 -28.94 19.36
CA GLU A 23 24.58 -29.33 18.08
C GLU A 23 26.09 -29.68 18.12
N ALA A 24 26.78 -29.41 19.21
CA ALA A 24 28.20 -29.72 19.33
C ALA A 24 28.52 -31.13 19.91
N LEU A 25 27.51 -31.90 20.28
CA LEU A 25 27.68 -33.23 20.91
C LEU A 25 27.31 -34.41 19.99
N SER A 26 26.84 -34.20 18.80
CA SER A 26 26.48 -35.29 17.87
C SER A 26 27.51 -35.64 16.79
N CYS A 27 28.63 -34.91 16.72
CA CYS A 27 29.68 -35.14 15.69
C CYS A 27 30.93 -35.89 16.17
N SER A 28 30.98 -36.39 17.42
CA SER A 28 32.16 -37.06 17.95
C SER A 28 32.04 -38.58 18.15
N LEU A 29 30.98 -39.23 17.71
CA LEU A 29 30.73 -40.67 17.96
C LEU A 29 30.69 -41.59 16.73
N LEU A 30 31.12 -41.13 15.57
CA LEU A 30 31.08 -41.92 14.31
C LEU A 30 32.45 -42.18 13.66
N SER A 31 33.55 -42.13 14.41
CA SER A 31 34.89 -42.45 13.90
C SER A 31 35.58 -43.59 14.61
N ARG A 32 34.90 -44.69 14.87
CA ARG A 32 35.55 -45.97 15.20
C ARG A 32 34.68 -47.10 14.68
N PHE A 33 35.00 -47.59 13.48
CA PHE A 33 34.96 -49.02 13.12
C PHE A 33 35.44 -49.27 11.68
N ILE A 34 36.61 -49.96 11.60
CA ILE A 34 37.07 -50.91 10.56
C ILE A 34 37.48 -50.38 9.19
N VAL A 35 38.80 -50.39 8.97
CA VAL A 35 39.39 -50.61 7.62
C VAL A 35 40.56 -51.57 7.76
N PRO A 36 40.68 -52.60 6.91
CA PRO A 36 41.96 -53.25 6.64
C PRO A 36 42.64 -52.61 5.40
N SER A 37 43.90 -52.38 5.56
CA SER A 37 44.99 -51.98 4.69
C SER A 37 44.93 -52.41 3.22
N ILE A 38 45.14 -51.46 2.29
CA ILE A 38 45.79 -51.68 1.02
C ILE A 38 46.84 -50.58 0.81
N ASN A 39 48.11 -50.96 0.77
CA ASN A 39 49.24 -50.11 0.46
C ASN A 39 49.32 -49.86 -1.06
N LEU A 40 49.11 -48.65 -1.50
CA LEU A 40 49.52 -48.18 -2.85
C LEU A 40 50.40 -46.94 -2.74
N THR A 41 51.53 -47.01 -3.37
CA THR A 41 52.62 -46.03 -3.28
C THR A 41 52.20 -44.66 -3.87
N ARG A 42 52.61 -43.60 -3.20
CA ARG A 42 52.35 -42.16 -3.51
C ARG A 42 52.76 -41.67 -4.93
N ARG A 43 53.37 -42.54 -5.76
CA ARG A 43 53.72 -42.19 -7.17
C ARG A 43 52.65 -42.55 -8.19
N ALA A 44 51.81 -43.55 -7.94
CA ALA A 44 50.73 -43.93 -8.86
C ALA A 44 49.52 -42.99 -8.82
N LEU A 45 49.30 -42.34 -7.67
CA LEU A 45 48.16 -41.40 -7.51
C LEU A 45 48.37 -40.04 -8.20
N ARG A 46 49.65 -39.64 -8.45
CA ARG A 46 49.94 -38.38 -9.16
C ARG A 46 49.80 -38.46 -10.67
N VAL A 47 49.92 -39.64 -11.27
CA VAL A 47 49.80 -39.85 -12.72
C VAL A 47 48.33 -39.98 -13.13
N ILE A 48 47.49 -40.57 -12.29
CA ILE A 48 46.05 -40.69 -12.55
C ILE A 48 45.33 -39.35 -12.38
N CYS A 49 45.71 -38.50 -11.45
CA CYS A 49 45.16 -37.16 -11.32
C CYS A 49 45.52 -36.20 -12.46
N VAL A 50 46.71 -36.34 -13.09
CA VAL A 50 47.13 -35.49 -14.21
C VAL A 50 46.44 -35.90 -15.51
N LEU A 51 46.13 -37.19 -15.71
CA LEU A 51 45.41 -37.70 -16.90
C LEU A 51 43.89 -37.45 -16.84
N LEU A 52 43.30 -37.35 -15.65
CA LEU A 52 41.88 -37.02 -15.49
C LEU A 52 41.60 -35.52 -15.55
N VAL A 53 42.61 -34.66 -15.31
CA VAL A 53 42.49 -33.22 -15.47
C VAL A 53 42.68 -32.80 -16.94
N SER A 54 43.40 -33.57 -17.77
CA SER A 54 43.61 -33.27 -19.17
C SER A 54 42.45 -33.68 -20.10
N LEU A 55 41.50 -34.50 -19.65
CA LEU A 55 40.31 -34.93 -20.41
C LEU A 55 39.02 -34.15 -20.00
N ALA A 56 39.11 -33.34 -18.95
CA ALA A 56 37.99 -32.49 -18.50
C ALA A 56 38.02 -31.04 -19.07
N VAL A 57 39.03 -30.69 -19.87
CA VAL A 57 39.17 -29.30 -20.38
C VAL A 57 38.69 -29.17 -21.86
N THR A 58 38.22 -30.22 -22.50
CA THR A 58 37.70 -30.17 -23.88
C THR A 58 36.20 -30.44 -23.98
N GLY A 59 35.40 -30.03 -22.98
CA GLY A 59 33.95 -30.26 -23.00
C GLY A 59 33.12 -29.27 -22.23
N MET A 60 33.69 -28.22 -21.65
CA MET A 60 32.91 -27.08 -21.19
C MET A 60 32.76 -26.10 -22.33
N ALA A 61 31.81 -26.37 -23.22
CA ALA A 61 31.16 -25.29 -23.92
C ALA A 61 30.71 -24.32 -22.83
N GLN A 62 31.30 -23.13 -22.80
CA GLN A 62 30.72 -22.00 -22.09
C GLN A 62 29.32 -21.84 -22.65
N THR A 63 28.33 -22.37 -21.95
CA THR A 63 26.99 -21.84 -22.08
C THR A 63 27.11 -20.41 -21.54
N THR A 64 27.39 -19.47 -22.41
CA THR A 64 26.99 -18.08 -22.23
C THR A 64 25.56 -18.15 -21.70
N PRO A 65 25.24 -17.45 -20.59
CA PRO A 65 23.84 -17.32 -20.21
C PRO A 65 23.15 -16.78 -21.46
N GLY A 66 22.35 -17.61 -22.09
CA GLY A 66 21.57 -17.23 -23.25
C GLY A 66 20.81 -15.99 -22.82
N SER A 67 21.17 -14.85 -23.36
CA SER A 67 20.32 -13.69 -23.41
C SER A 67 18.98 -14.21 -23.93
N ALA A 68 18.05 -14.41 -23.01
CA ALA A 68 16.67 -14.71 -23.36
C ALA A 68 16.07 -13.42 -23.93
N THR A 69 16.48 -13.09 -25.17
CA THR A 69 15.83 -12.11 -26.04
C THR A 69 14.50 -12.68 -26.56
N GLY A 70 13.81 -13.45 -25.71
CA GLY A 70 12.51 -14.00 -26.03
C GLY A 70 11.44 -12.97 -25.76
N ARG A 71 10.52 -12.83 -26.72
CA ARG A 71 9.27 -12.07 -26.50
C ARG A 71 8.52 -12.66 -25.30
N VAL A 72 8.05 -11.78 -24.42
CA VAL A 72 7.11 -12.14 -23.37
C VAL A 72 5.71 -12.22 -23.99
N ARG A 73 5.04 -13.33 -23.79
CA ARG A 73 3.70 -13.57 -24.37
C ARG A 73 2.62 -13.37 -23.33
N LEU A 74 1.63 -12.56 -23.70
CA LEU A 74 0.39 -12.38 -22.97
C LEU A 74 -0.77 -12.98 -23.76
N SER A 75 -1.70 -13.62 -23.05
CA SER A 75 -2.96 -14.07 -23.63
C SER A 75 -4.12 -13.51 -22.81
N ILE A 76 -5.02 -12.80 -23.47
CA ILE A 76 -6.13 -12.08 -22.84
C ILE A 76 -7.41 -12.49 -23.56
N ASP A 77 -8.36 -13.05 -22.81
CA ASP A 77 -9.68 -13.42 -23.34
C ASP A 77 -10.72 -12.47 -22.74
N VAL A 78 -11.11 -11.45 -23.52
CA VAL A 78 -12.05 -10.42 -23.07
C VAL A 78 -13.49 -10.91 -22.92
N SER A 79 -13.79 -12.16 -23.37
CA SER A 79 -15.08 -12.81 -23.16
C SER A 79 -15.24 -13.40 -21.77
N LYS A 80 -14.14 -13.46 -20.99
CA LYS A 80 -14.09 -14.01 -19.64
C LYS A 80 -13.84 -12.91 -18.60
N PRO A 81 -14.86 -12.06 -18.31
CA PRO A 81 -14.68 -10.98 -17.33
C PRO A 81 -14.50 -11.56 -15.93
N GLY A 82 -13.60 -10.95 -15.18
CA GLY A 82 -13.41 -11.14 -13.75
C GLY A 82 -14.27 -10.18 -12.91
N PRO A 83 -13.89 -9.96 -11.65
CA PRO A 83 -14.59 -9.03 -10.77
C PRO A 83 -14.41 -7.57 -11.21
N LYS A 84 -15.26 -6.69 -10.67
CA LYS A 84 -15.11 -5.25 -10.80
C LYS A 84 -13.93 -4.79 -9.94
N ILE A 85 -13.04 -3.99 -10.50
CA ILE A 85 -12.01 -3.26 -9.78
C ILE A 85 -12.69 -2.06 -9.10
N ASP A 86 -12.91 -2.14 -7.80
CA ASP A 86 -13.55 -1.05 -7.07
C ASP A 86 -12.67 0.21 -7.11
N ARG A 87 -13.26 1.38 -7.41
CA ARG A 87 -12.52 2.64 -7.42
C ARG A 87 -11.82 2.94 -6.09
N ASN A 88 -12.36 2.44 -4.98
CA ASN A 88 -11.81 2.65 -3.65
C ASN A 88 -10.44 1.98 -3.44
N ILE A 89 -10.00 1.08 -4.34
CA ILE A 89 -8.62 0.58 -4.39
C ILE A 89 -7.60 1.72 -4.62
N PHE A 90 -8.04 2.84 -5.17
CA PHE A 90 -7.22 4.03 -5.43
C PHE A 90 -7.38 5.12 -4.35
N GLY A 91 -7.84 4.75 -3.17
CA GLY A 91 -8.00 5.62 -2.01
C GLY A 91 -6.69 6.22 -1.50
N GLN A 92 -6.81 7.25 -0.70
CA GLN A 92 -5.70 7.99 -0.12
C GLN A 92 -5.77 7.97 1.40
N PHE A 93 -4.64 8.21 2.06
CA PHE A 93 -4.56 8.31 3.50
C PHE A 93 -3.91 9.63 3.91
N ALA A 94 -4.54 10.35 4.83
CA ALA A 94 -4.07 11.59 5.41
C ALA A 94 -4.08 11.49 6.93
N GLU A 95 -2.95 11.74 7.56
CA GLU A 95 -2.76 11.71 9.00
C GLU A 95 -2.16 13.02 9.49
N HIS A 96 -2.46 13.42 10.71
CA HIS A 96 -1.79 14.51 11.41
C HIS A 96 -0.35 14.08 11.78
N LEU A 97 0.47 13.93 10.75
CA LEU A 97 1.85 13.46 10.80
C LEU A 97 2.73 14.38 9.95
N GLY A 98 3.79 14.93 10.55
CA GLY A 98 4.72 15.81 9.86
C GLY A 98 4.02 16.93 9.11
N HIS A 99 4.35 17.07 7.83
CA HIS A 99 3.76 18.05 6.93
C HIS A 99 2.67 17.45 6.02
N GLY A 100 2.04 16.35 6.42
CA GLY A 100 0.98 15.70 5.63
C GLY A 100 -0.30 16.52 5.57
N VAL A 101 -0.75 17.04 6.71
CA VAL A 101 -1.91 17.92 6.82
C VAL A 101 -1.48 19.38 6.76
N TYR A 102 -0.75 19.85 7.77
CA TYR A 102 -0.27 21.25 7.82
C TYR A 102 0.84 21.45 6.79
N GLU A 103 0.79 22.56 6.05
CA GLU A 103 1.67 22.91 4.93
C GLU A 103 1.50 22.00 3.69
N GLY A 104 1.00 20.79 3.88
CA GLY A 104 0.66 19.85 2.82
C GLY A 104 -0.73 20.12 2.22
N ILE A 105 -1.80 19.89 2.99
CA ILE A 105 -3.19 20.19 2.58
C ILE A 105 -3.58 21.60 3.01
N TRP A 106 -3.31 21.92 4.26
CA TRP A 106 -3.80 23.09 4.98
C TRP A 106 -2.70 24.13 5.22
N VAL A 107 -2.92 25.32 4.73
CA VAL A 107 -2.02 26.47 4.93
C VAL A 107 -2.69 27.61 5.69
N GLY A 108 -3.99 27.48 5.98
CA GLY A 108 -4.80 28.53 6.59
C GLY A 108 -5.32 29.56 5.57
N PRO A 109 -6.49 30.18 5.85
CA PRO A 109 -7.15 31.08 4.90
C PRO A 109 -6.35 32.37 4.64
N ASP A 110 -5.53 32.79 5.60
CA ASP A 110 -4.74 34.03 5.52
C ASP A 110 -3.34 33.83 4.91
N SER A 111 -3.03 32.59 4.44
CA SER A 111 -1.74 32.27 3.82
C SER A 111 -1.57 32.97 2.48
N ASN A 112 -0.34 33.42 2.19
CA ASN A 112 0.04 33.91 0.85
C ASN A 112 0.14 32.79 -0.20
N ILE A 113 0.18 31.52 0.20
CA ILE A 113 0.12 30.39 -0.70
C ILE A 113 -1.29 30.31 -1.28
N PRO A 114 -1.46 30.21 -2.63
CA PRO A 114 -2.79 30.15 -3.25
C PRO A 114 -3.65 29.04 -2.65
N ASN A 115 -4.74 29.45 -2.02
CA ASN A 115 -5.63 28.53 -1.31
C ASN A 115 -7.10 28.90 -1.51
N THR A 116 -7.97 27.93 -1.26
CA THR A 116 -9.42 28.14 -1.15
C THR A 116 -9.84 27.75 0.26
N ARG A 117 -10.19 28.74 1.07
CA ARG A 117 -10.56 28.54 2.48
C ARG A 117 -9.48 27.79 3.30
N GLY A 118 -8.21 28.11 3.04
CA GLY A 118 -7.05 27.54 3.73
C GLY A 118 -6.49 26.24 3.11
N ILE A 119 -7.15 25.67 2.11
CA ILE A 119 -6.74 24.44 1.43
C ILE A 119 -6.00 24.80 0.13
N ARG A 120 -4.81 24.22 -0.08
CA ARG A 120 -3.93 24.52 -1.23
C ARG A 120 -4.58 24.19 -2.57
N ASN A 121 -4.65 25.16 -3.47
CA ASN A 121 -5.28 25.02 -4.78
C ASN A 121 -4.50 24.09 -5.74
N ASP A 122 -3.18 24.09 -5.67
CA ASP A 122 -2.30 23.22 -6.47
C ASP A 122 -2.51 21.75 -6.10
N VAL A 123 -2.56 21.45 -4.80
CA VAL A 123 -2.84 20.12 -4.26
C VAL A 123 -4.24 19.64 -4.67
N VAL A 124 -5.27 20.50 -4.51
CA VAL A 124 -6.63 20.19 -4.95
C VAL A 124 -6.67 19.83 -6.44
N THR A 125 -5.99 20.63 -7.28
CA THR A 125 -5.93 20.39 -8.72
C THR A 125 -5.31 19.04 -9.06
N ALA A 126 -4.18 18.70 -8.40
CA ALA A 126 -3.49 17.44 -8.61
C ALA A 126 -4.35 16.23 -8.20
N LEU A 127 -5.00 16.29 -7.03
CA LEU A 127 -5.82 15.19 -6.51
C LEU A 127 -7.12 14.99 -7.31
N LYS A 128 -7.75 16.06 -7.78
CA LYS A 128 -8.90 15.97 -8.71
C LYS A 128 -8.53 15.23 -9.99
N ALA A 129 -7.33 15.46 -10.52
CA ALA A 129 -6.87 14.78 -11.72
C ALA A 129 -6.67 13.28 -11.53
N LEU A 130 -6.43 12.79 -10.30
CA LEU A 130 -6.39 11.38 -9.93
C LEU A 130 -7.79 10.77 -9.74
N LYS A 131 -8.83 11.59 -9.67
CA LYS A 131 -10.20 11.16 -9.29
C LYS A 131 -10.20 10.39 -7.97
N VAL A 132 -9.50 10.94 -6.94
CA VAL A 132 -9.39 10.31 -5.62
C VAL A 132 -10.78 9.91 -5.12
N PRO A 133 -11.04 8.62 -4.85
CA PRO A 133 -12.39 8.17 -4.51
C PRO A 133 -12.73 8.40 -3.05
N ASN A 134 -11.78 8.22 -2.15
CA ASN A 134 -11.94 8.44 -0.71
C ASN A 134 -10.62 8.84 -0.06
N VAL A 135 -10.71 9.49 1.10
CA VAL A 135 -9.56 9.81 1.96
C VAL A 135 -9.84 9.33 3.37
N ARG A 136 -8.93 8.51 3.90
CA ARG A 136 -8.91 8.06 5.30
C ARG A 136 -8.26 9.12 6.17
N TRP A 137 -8.94 9.55 7.26
CA TRP A 137 -8.52 10.62 8.18
C TRP A 137 -9.20 10.42 9.56
N PRO A 138 -8.68 10.88 10.71
CA PRO A 138 -7.58 11.82 10.92
C PRO A 138 -6.20 11.16 10.97
N GLY A 139 -6.12 9.84 10.85
CA GLY A 139 -4.85 9.15 10.90
C GLY A 139 -4.97 7.65 11.04
N GLY A 140 -3.80 7.07 11.23
CA GLY A 140 -3.52 5.78 11.78
C GLY A 140 -3.39 5.90 13.30
N CYS A 141 -2.15 5.85 13.84
CA CYS A 141 -1.93 5.98 15.29
C CYS A 141 -2.47 7.29 15.88
N PHE A 142 -2.43 8.38 15.12
CA PHE A 142 -3.01 9.65 15.60
C PHE A 142 -4.52 9.57 15.83
N ALA A 143 -5.26 8.74 15.09
CA ALA A 143 -6.71 8.61 15.24
C ALA A 143 -7.10 8.18 16.66
N ASP A 144 -6.30 7.32 17.30
CA ASP A 144 -6.57 6.81 18.65
C ASP A 144 -6.19 7.78 19.79
N GLU A 145 -5.70 8.99 19.43
CA GLU A 145 -5.48 10.12 20.33
C GLU A 145 -6.27 11.37 19.90
N TYR A 146 -6.97 11.31 18.75
CA TYR A 146 -7.75 12.43 18.24
C TYR A 146 -9.10 12.55 18.93
N HIS A 147 -9.34 13.70 19.56
CA HIS A 147 -10.63 14.08 20.15
C HIS A 147 -11.28 15.15 19.27
N TRP A 148 -12.31 14.79 18.51
CA TRP A 148 -12.91 15.62 17.46
C TRP A 148 -13.36 17.01 17.91
N ARG A 149 -13.78 17.15 19.16
CA ARG A 149 -14.19 18.46 19.73
C ARG A 149 -13.04 19.47 19.82
N LYS A 150 -11.78 19.01 19.89
CA LYS A 150 -10.62 19.89 19.88
C LYS A 150 -10.44 20.60 18.53
N GLY A 151 -10.94 19.99 17.44
CA GLY A 151 -10.80 20.45 16.06
C GLY A 151 -12.05 21.12 15.47
N ILE A 152 -13.02 21.57 16.27
CA ILE A 152 -14.22 22.29 15.79
C ILE A 152 -14.36 23.68 16.43
N GLY A 153 -15.21 24.51 15.83
CA GLY A 153 -15.50 25.86 16.33
C GLY A 153 -14.33 26.82 16.19
N SER A 154 -14.49 28.02 16.77
CA SER A 154 -13.47 29.09 16.73
C SER A 154 -12.37 28.92 17.78
N GLN A 155 -12.62 28.16 18.85
CA GLN A 155 -11.67 27.92 19.93
C GLN A 155 -11.04 26.53 19.72
N ARG A 156 -9.90 26.51 19.04
CA ARG A 156 -9.15 25.27 18.82
C ARG A 156 -8.29 24.93 20.03
N VAL A 157 -8.29 23.67 20.43
CA VAL A 157 -7.49 23.20 21.57
C VAL A 157 -6.14 22.74 21.07
N VAL A 158 -5.10 23.46 21.47
CA VAL A 158 -3.71 23.07 21.15
C VAL A 158 -3.31 21.88 22.02
N ALA A 159 -2.76 20.84 21.39
CA ALA A 159 -2.37 19.60 22.04
C ALA A 159 -0.93 19.19 21.66
N LEU A 160 -0.39 18.16 22.28
CA LEU A 160 0.81 17.50 21.85
C LEU A 160 0.43 16.35 20.92
N ASN A 161 1.20 16.12 19.86
CA ASN A 161 1.15 14.91 19.04
C ASN A 161 2.31 13.99 19.45
N PRO A 162 2.08 13.04 20.36
CA PRO A 162 3.15 12.20 20.89
C PRO A 162 3.62 11.13 19.92
N ASN A 163 2.75 10.67 19.02
CA ASN A 163 3.09 9.63 18.05
C ASN A 163 4.09 10.11 17.00
N TRP A 164 3.94 11.36 16.55
CA TRP A 164 4.68 11.84 15.38
C TRP A 164 5.56 13.06 15.71
N GLY A 165 6.73 12.78 16.23
CA GLY A 165 7.77 13.78 16.48
C GLY A 165 7.62 14.61 17.76
N GLY A 166 6.60 14.36 18.57
CA GLY A 166 6.38 15.11 19.82
C GLY A 166 6.12 16.60 19.60
N VAL A 167 5.45 16.96 18.50
CA VAL A 167 5.22 18.34 18.08
C VAL A 167 3.86 18.87 18.55
N ILE A 168 3.71 20.19 18.48
CA ILE A 168 2.42 20.84 18.74
C ILE A 168 1.42 20.52 17.65
N GLU A 169 0.24 20.04 18.06
CA GLU A 169 -0.94 19.89 17.22
C GLU A 169 -1.91 21.06 17.49
N PRO A 170 -2.03 22.00 16.54
CA PRO A 170 -2.87 23.19 16.75
C PRO A 170 -4.36 22.91 16.56
N ASN A 171 -4.75 21.77 16.02
CA ASN A 171 -6.14 21.39 15.68
C ASN A 171 -6.87 22.42 14.80
N THR A 172 -6.13 23.19 13.99
CA THR A 172 -6.72 24.18 13.06
C THR A 172 -7.26 23.54 11.78
N PHE A 173 -6.91 22.28 11.54
CA PHE A 173 -7.54 21.42 10.54
C PHE A 173 -8.29 20.31 11.28
N GLY A 174 -9.61 20.35 11.24
CA GLY A 174 -10.48 19.39 11.92
C GLY A 174 -11.63 18.95 11.02
N THR A 175 -12.75 18.61 11.64
CA THR A 175 -13.91 18.03 10.94
C THR A 175 -14.36 18.87 9.74
N HIS A 176 -14.54 20.17 9.90
CA HIS A 176 -15.08 21.03 8.84
C HIS A 176 -14.07 21.26 7.72
N GLU A 177 -12.81 21.47 8.06
CA GLU A 177 -11.73 21.66 7.10
C GLU A 177 -11.50 20.38 6.27
N PHE A 178 -11.56 19.22 6.91
CA PHE A 178 -11.48 17.93 6.23
C PHE A 178 -12.64 17.71 5.26
N MET A 179 -13.87 17.94 5.70
CA MET A 179 -15.05 17.77 4.85
C MET A 179 -15.05 18.78 3.68
N ASP A 180 -14.60 20.01 3.89
CA ASP A 180 -14.43 21.01 2.82
C ASP A 180 -13.33 20.58 1.83
N PHE A 181 -12.22 20.04 2.32
CA PHE A 181 -11.19 19.47 1.46
C PHE A 181 -11.74 18.36 0.55
N LEU A 182 -12.53 17.45 1.12
CA LEU A 182 -13.17 16.38 0.33
C LEU A 182 -14.12 16.92 -0.74
N ASP A 183 -14.94 17.92 -0.39
CA ASP A 183 -15.82 18.58 -1.36
C ASP A 183 -15.00 19.22 -2.50
N GLN A 184 -13.87 19.84 -2.18
CA GLN A 184 -13.01 20.46 -3.18
C GLN A 184 -12.36 19.45 -4.12
N ILE A 185 -11.99 18.27 -3.66
CA ILE A 185 -11.39 17.23 -4.53
C ILE A 185 -12.40 16.26 -5.13
N GLY A 186 -13.64 16.23 -4.64
CA GLY A 186 -14.70 15.33 -5.06
C GLY A 186 -14.55 13.90 -4.52
N ALA A 187 -14.01 13.74 -3.30
CA ALA A 187 -13.79 12.45 -2.66
C ALA A 187 -14.78 12.18 -1.51
N GLU A 188 -14.91 10.91 -1.13
CA GLU A 188 -15.73 10.47 0.00
C GLU A 188 -14.93 10.42 1.30
N ALA A 189 -15.62 10.62 2.44
CA ALA A 189 -15.02 10.55 3.77
C ALA A 189 -14.87 9.10 4.23
N TYR A 190 -13.65 8.74 4.64
CA TYR A 190 -13.35 7.58 5.46
C TYR A 190 -12.80 8.06 6.81
N LEU A 191 -13.63 8.04 7.85
CA LEU A 191 -13.26 8.49 9.19
C LEU A 191 -12.74 7.32 10.03
N SER A 192 -11.57 7.50 10.68
CA SER A 192 -11.05 6.58 11.70
C SER A 192 -11.48 7.05 13.09
N LEU A 193 -12.18 6.19 13.83
CA LEU A 193 -12.63 6.48 15.21
C LEU A 193 -11.51 6.25 16.22
N ASN A 194 -11.48 7.09 17.24
CA ASN A 194 -10.65 6.88 18.43
C ASN A 194 -11.24 5.77 19.30
N VAL A 195 -10.69 4.57 19.23
CA VAL A 195 -11.05 3.43 20.06
C VAL A 195 -10.01 3.22 21.17
N GLY A 196 -8.81 3.76 21.01
CA GLY A 196 -7.72 3.66 21.96
C GLY A 196 -7.94 4.47 23.24
N SER A 197 -8.03 5.80 23.12
CA SER A 197 -8.21 6.72 24.25
C SER A 197 -9.60 7.35 24.33
N GLY A 198 -10.43 7.20 23.27
CA GLY A 198 -11.79 7.74 23.21
C GLY A 198 -12.83 6.88 23.91
N SER A 199 -14.10 7.24 23.70
CA SER A 199 -15.24 6.50 24.24
C SER A 199 -16.32 6.26 23.18
N PRO A 200 -17.15 5.22 23.34
CA PRO A 200 -18.33 4.99 22.47
C PRO A 200 -19.29 6.18 22.45
N GLN A 201 -19.42 6.92 23.57
CA GLN A 201 -20.22 8.14 23.64
C GLN A 201 -19.63 9.24 22.75
N GLU A 202 -18.33 9.51 22.84
CA GLU A 202 -17.64 10.51 22.03
C GLU A 202 -17.79 10.22 20.53
N ALA A 203 -17.61 8.96 20.15
CA ALA A 203 -17.81 8.52 18.77
C ALA A 203 -19.26 8.69 18.29
N ALA A 204 -20.25 8.33 19.13
CA ALA A 204 -21.66 8.50 18.82
C ALA A 204 -22.05 9.98 18.68
N GLU A 205 -21.53 10.85 19.55
CA GLU A 205 -21.74 12.29 19.48
C GLU A 205 -21.11 12.90 18.21
N TRP A 206 -19.93 12.41 17.79
CA TRP A 206 -19.31 12.86 16.54
C TRP A 206 -20.19 12.51 15.33
N LEU A 207 -20.71 11.27 15.26
CA LEU A 207 -21.62 10.86 14.19
C LEU A 207 -22.96 11.61 14.23
N GLU A 208 -23.52 11.91 15.40
CA GLU A 208 -24.69 12.76 15.53
C GLU A 208 -24.40 14.18 15.04
N TYR A 209 -23.29 14.79 15.49
CA TYR A 209 -22.83 16.10 15.03
C TYR A 209 -22.71 16.16 13.51
N LEU A 210 -22.09 15.16 12.91
CA LEU A 210 -21.86 15.09 11.46
C LEU A 210 -23.16 14.88 10.67
N THR A 211 -24.01 13.96 11.09
CA THR A 211 -24.98 13.34 10.20
C THR A 211 -26.46 13.64 10.50
N THR A 212 -26.79 14.18 11.67
CA THR A 212 -28.21 14.42 11.98
C THR A 212 -28.78 15.66 11.30
N ALA A 213 -29.99 15.50 10.72
CA ALA A 213 -30.81 16.60 10.23
C ALA A 213 -31.80 17.13 11.30
N GLN A 214 -31.97 16.41 12.41
CA GLN A 214 -32.88 16.82 13.49
C GLN A 214 -32.28 17.98 14.28
N PRO A 215 -33.11 18.88 14.84
CA PRO A 215 -32.67 20.08 15.53
C PRO A 215 -32.13 19.79 16.96
N THR A 216 -31.15 18.92 17.07
CA THR A 216 -30.46 18.60 18.33
C THR A 216 -29.47 19.69 18.72
N THR A 217 -28.90 19.61 19.93
CA THR A 217 -27.83 20.50 20.37
C THR A 217 -26.62 20.42 19.44
N LEU A 218 -26.24 19.20 19.05
CA LEU A 218 -25.07 18.97 18.18
C LEU A 218 -25.28 19.46 16.75
N SER A 219 -26.49 19.29 16.16
CA SER A 219 -26.77 19.84 14.84
C SER A 219 -26.81 21.38 14.82
N LYS A 220 -27.29 22.00 15.91
CA LYS A 220 -27.25 23.46 16.08
C LYS A 220 -25.81 23.98 16.23
N GLU A 221 -24.97 23.25 16.97
CA GLU A 221 -23.55 23.55 17.10
C GLU A 221 -22.84 23.45 15.73
N ARG A 222 -23.11 22.38 14.95
CA ARG A 222 -22.59 22.24 13.58
C ARG A 222 -23.02 23.43 12.70
N ALA A 223 -24.27 23.84 12.78
CA ALA A 223 -24.79 24.97 12.03
C ALA A 223 -24.12 26.30 12.46
N ALA A 224 -23.90 26.50 13.76
CA ALA A 224 -23.19 27.66 14.29
C ALA A 224 -21.72 27.70 13.85
N ASN A 225 -21.11 26.52 13.64
CA ASN A 225 -19.78 26.34 13.08
C ASN A 225 -19.73 26.43 11.54
N GLY A 226 -20.83 26.86 10.90
CA GLY A 226 -20.87 27.20 9.47
C GLY A 226 -21.45 26.14 8.55
N HIS A 227 -21.87 24.96 9.06
CA HIS A 227 -22.42 23.90 8.22
C HIS A 227 -23.80 23.39 8.72
N PRO A 228 -24.92 23.99 8.29
CA PRO A 228 -26.25 23.60 8.76
C PRO A 228 -26.72 22.24 8.25
N ALA A 229 -26.30 21.82 7.05
CA ALA A 229 -26.68 20.53 6.45
C ALA A 229 -25.90 19.35 7.05
N PRO A 230 -26.48 18.13 7.10
CA PRO A 230 -25.73 16.93 7.45
C PRO A 230 -24.63 16.62 6.44
N TYR A 231 -23.49 16.15 6.93
CA TYR A 231 -22.46 15.57 6.07
C TYR A 231 -22.79 14.14 5.65
N LYS A 232 -22.19 13.70 4.55
CA LYS A 232 -22.21 12.30 4.12
C LYS A 232 -20.90 11.63 4.56
N ILE A 233 -21.02 10.51 5.24
CA ILE A 233 -19.87 9.69 5.67
C ILE A 233 -20.00 8.33 5.00
N ALA A 234 -19.07 8.02 4.10
CA ALA A 234 -19.12 6.77 3.34
C ALA A 234 -18.54 5.60 4.14
N TYR A 235 -17.42 5.81 4.84
CA TYR A 235 -16.69 4.76 5.54
C TYR A 235 -16.34 5.19 6.95
N LEU A 236 -16.36 4.22 7.88
CA LEU A 236 -16.08 4.42 9.28
C LEU A 236 -15.18 3.29 9.80
N GLY A 237 -13.92 3.57 10.07
CA GLY A 237 -13.00 2.65 10.73
C GLY A 237 -13.25 2.62 12.24
N ILE A 238 -13.45 1.44 12.78
CA ILE A 238 -13.66 1.25 14.23
C ILE A 238 -12.32 0.88 14.86
N GLY A 239 -11.50 1.89 15.12
CA GLY A 239 -10.13 1.80 15.61
C GLY A 239 -9.09 1.79 14.49
N ASN A 240 -7.82 1.81 14.90
CA ASN A 240 -6.62 1.69 14.08
C ASN A 240 -5.59 0.85 14.81
N GLU A 241 -4.98 -0.15 14.12
CA GLU A 241 -3.88 -0.97 14.68
C GLU A 241 -4.05 -1.27 16.19
N SER A 242 -5.26 -1.68 16.57
CA SER A 242 -5.62 -1.86 17.99
C SER A 242 -4.75 -2.90 18.70
N TRP A 243 -4.00 -3.70 17.93
CA TRP A 243 -2.99 -4.66 18.39
C TRP A 243 -1.62 -4.01 18.70
N ASP A 244 -1.42 -2.73 18.39
CA ASP A 244 -0.21 -1.94 18.64
C ASP A 244 -0.58 -0.52 19.12
N CYS A 245 -0.29 0.53 18.35
CA CYS A 245 -0.47 1.93 18.74
C CYS A 245 -1.94 2.29 19.06
N GLY A 246 -2.90 1.58 18.52
CA GLY A 246 -4.33 1.76 18.83
C GLY A 246 -4.78 1.13 20.15
N GLY A 247 -3.84 0.78 21.06
CA GLY A 247 -4.17 0.36 22.43
C GLY A 247 -3.59 -0.96 22.88
N ASN A 248 -2.74 -1.62 22.08
CA ASN A 248 -2.07 -2.89 22.37
C ASN A 248 -3.05 -3.97 22.90
N MET A 249 -4.18 -4.11 22.21
CA MET A 249 -5.29 -4.96 22.60
C MET A 249 -5.07 -6.43 22.17
N THR A 250 -5.61 -7.36 22.95
CA THR A 250 -5.84 -8.73 22.48
C THR A 250 -7.04 -8.79 21.54
N PRO A 251 -7.15 -9.81 20.66
CA PRO A 251 -8.34 -9.97 19.79
C PRO A 251 -9.67 -9.93 20.55
N ASP A 252 -9.76 -10.60 21.69
CA ASP A 252 -11.00 -10.66 22.48
C ASP A 252 -11.38 -9.28 23.08
N TYR A 253 -10.37 -8.52 23.53
CA TYR A 253 -10.63 -7.18 24.05
C TYR A 253 -11.04 -6.24 22.92
N TYR A 254 -10.35 -6.27 21.78
CA TYR A 254 -10.78 -5.51 20.61
C TYR A 254 -12.20 -5.87 20.16
N LEU A 255 -12.56 -7.15 20.12
CA LEU A 255 -13.91 -7.59 19.80
C LEU A 255 -14.96 -7.04 20.75
N SER A 256 -14.62 -6.87 22.03
CA SER A 256 -15.51 -6.24 23.00
C SER A 256 -15.72 -4.76 22.68
N GLN A 257 -14.64 -4.03 22.34
CA GLN A 257 -14.71 -2.64 21.90
C GLN A 257 -15.48 -2.52 20.56
N LEU A 258 -15.14 -3.33 19.56
CA LEU A 258 -15.78 -3.34 18.24
C LEU A 258 -17.32 -3.46 18.37
N LYS A 259 -17.80 -4.39 19.21
CA LYS A 259 -19.24 -4.60 19.43
C LYS A 259 -19.91 -3.37 20.02
N ILE A 260 -19.29 -2.76 21.03
CA ILE A 260 -19.84 -1.58 21.71
C ILE A 260 -19.85 -0.38 20.75
N TYR A 261 -18.72 -0.05 20.15
CA TYR A 261 -18.64 1.06 19.19
C TYR A 261 -19.59 0.85 18.01
N SER A 262 -19.54 -0.32 17.36
CA SER A 262 -20.41 -0.62 16.22
C SER A 262 -21.90 -0.49 16.54
N ARG A 263 -22.31 -0.77 17.79
CA ARG A 263 -23.70 -0.62 18.26
C ARG A 263 -24.13 0.82 18.40
N PHE A 264 -23.26 1.71 18.89
CA PHE A 264 -23.63 3.09 19.24
C PHE A 264 -23.36 4.09 18.10
N VAL A 265 -22.36 3.85 17.23
CA VAL A 265 -22.12 4.72 16.07
C VAL A 265 -23.17 4.49 14.99
N ARG A 266 -23.93 5.55 14.67
CA ARG A 266 -25.04 5.50 13.72
C ARG A 266 -24.98 6.68 12.77
N ASN A 267 -25.37 6.43 11.53
CA ASN A 267 -25.58 7.50 10.55
C ASN A 267 -27.04 7.97 10.60
N PHE A 268 -27.23 9.25 10.87
CA PHE A 268 -28.55 9.88 10.95
C PHE A 268 -28.88 10.70 9.70
N ASN A 269 -28.02 10.71 8.67
CA ASN A 269 -28.27 11.44 7.43
C ASN A 269 -29.39 10.75 6.63
N PRO A 270 -30.55 11.41 6.41
CA PRO A 270 -31.67 10.80 5.69
C PRO A 270 -31.33 10.51 4.22
N ALA A 271 -30.33 11.18 3.64
CA ALA A 271 -29.87 10.92 2.28
C ALA A 271 -28.95 9.69 2.15
N GLN A 272 -28.53 9.09 3.28
CA GLN A 272 -27.65 7.92 3.29
C GLN A 272 -28.37 6.70 3.87
N GLN A 273 -29.32 6.16 3.12
CA GLN A 273 -30.10 4.98 3.47
C GLN A 273 -29.96 3.90 2.39
N GLY A 274 -30.18 2.64 2.77
CA GLY A 274 -30.12 1.52 1.83
C GLY A 274 -28.72 1.29 1.27
N GLN A 275 -28.53 1.36 -0.04
CA GLN A 275 -27.26 1.13 -0.72
C GLN A 275 -26.21 2.23 -0.51
N GLN A 276 -26.62 3.40 -0.02
CA GLN A 276 -25.73 4.53 0.27
C GLN A 276 -25.40 4.62 1.77
N GLN A 277 -25.65 3.58 2.53
CA GLN A 277 -25.37 3.55 3.96
C GLN A 277 -23.86 3.69 4.24
N MET A 278 -23.51 4.26 5.38
CA MET A 278 -22.16 4.28 5.91
C MET A 278 -21.66 2.86 6.19
N LEU A 279 -20.51 2.49 5.60
CA LEU A 279 -19.90 1.17 5.78
C LEU A 279 -18.89 1.19 6.92
N LYS A 280 -18.95 0.19 7.79
CA LYS A 280 -18.07 0.05 8.95
C LYS A 280 -16.94 -0.93 8.66
N ILE A 281 -15.73 -0.56 9.04
CA ILE A 281 -14.52 -1.34 8.83
C ILE A 281 -13.92 -1.67 10.19
N ALA A 282 -13.75 -2.97 10.46
CA ALA A 282 -13.09 -3.46 11.66
C ALA A 282 -11.56 -3.47 11.48
N VAL A 283 -10.81 -3.29 12.55
CA VAL A 283 -9.35 -3.50 12.54
C VAL A 283 -9.04 -4.96 12.22
N GLY A 284 -8.19 -5.15 11.24
CA GLY A 284 -7.71 -6.43 10.78
C GLY A 284 -6.21 -6.63 11.01
N PRO A 285 -5.56 -7.52 10.23
CA PRO A 285 -4.16 -7.88 10.41
C PRO A 285 -3.19 -6.77 10.02
N GLY A 286 -1.99 -6.78 10.60
CA GLY A 286 -0.90 -5.84 10.33
C GLY A 286 0.35 -6.48 9.72
N GLY A 287 0.25 -7.63 9.07
CA GLY A 287 1.40 -8.29 8.44
C GLY A 287 1.32 -9.82 8.43
N PRO A 288 2.44 -10.49 8.11
CA PRO A 288 2.48 -11.93 7.92
C PRO A 288 2.56 -12.77 9.21
N GLU A 289 2.78 -12.17 10.37
CA GLU A 289 3.03 -12.88 11.63
C GLU A 289 1.83 -13.74 12.06
N PRO A 290 2.07 -14.86 12.77
CA PRO A 290 1.01 -15.80 13.20
C PRO A 290 -0.11 -15.12 14.01
N ARG A 291 0.21 -14.15 14.88
CA ARG A 291 -0.77 -13.39 15.68
C ARG A 291 -1.84 -12.72 14.82
N PHE A 292 -1.52 -12.30 13.60
CA PHE A 292 -2.45 -11.66 12.69
C PHE A 292 -3.37 -12.66 11.99
N THR A 293 -2.94 -13.90 11.84
CA THR A 293 -3.81 -15.01 11.41
C THR A 293 -4.90 -15.26 12.46
N GLU A 294 -4.52 -15.31 13.74
CA GLU A 294 -5.43 -15.47 14.87
C GLU A 294 -6.40 -14.28 14.98
N TRP A 295 -5.91 -13.06 14.75
CA TRP A 295 -6.73 -11.84 14.75
C TRP A 295 -7.83 -11.90 13.68
N THR A 296 -7.46 -12.20 12.44
CA THR A 296 -8.42 -12.34 11.33
C THR A 296 -9.46 -13.41 11.64
N GLU A 297 -9.02 -14.58 12.13
CA GLU A 297 -9.93 -15.68 12.48
C GLU A 297 -10.89 -15.28 13.60
N ALA A 298 -10.41 -14.60 14.64
CA ALA A 298 -11.24 -14.15 15.76
C ALA A 298 -12.35 -13.17 15.30
N VAL A 299 -11.97 -12.17 14.50
CA VAL A 299 -12.94 -11.16 14.00
C VAL A 299 -13.96 -11.81 13.07
N MET A 300 -13.53 -12.63 12.12
CA MET A 300 -14.41 -13.25 11.14
C MET A 300 -15.33 -14.30 11.77
N LYS A 301 -14.85 -15.07 12.74
CA LYS A 301 -15.67 -16.00 13.53
C LYS A 301 -16.73 -15.26 14.35
N ALA A 302 -16.35 -14.15 14.98
CA ALA A 302 -17.29 -13.32 15.74
C ALA A 302 -18.35 -12.71 14.80
N TRP A 303 -17.95 -12.25 13.61
CA TRP A 303 -18.87 -11.71 12.61
C TRP A 303 -19.86 -12.78 12.11
N GLN A 304 -19.41 -13.97 11.76
CA GLN A 304 -20.29 -15.06 11.31
C GLN A 304 -21.36 -15.42 12.34
N ASN A 305 -21.00 -15.35 13.63
CA ASN A 305 -21.89 -15.67 14.74
C ASN A 305 -22.57 -14.44 15.35
N HIS A 306 -22.45 -13.26 14.71
CA HIS A 306 -23.04 -12.04 15.26
C HIS A 306 -24.56 -12.10 15.26
N GLN A 307 -25.13 -11.49 16.29
CA GLN A 307 -26.55 -11.23 16.35
C GLN A 307 -26.83 -9.82 15.79
N TRP A 308 -28.08 -9.52 15.51
CA TRP A 308 -28.58 -8.27 14.93
C TRP A 308 -28.09 -6.95 15.58
N SER A 309 -27.37 -7.00 16.69
CA SER A 309 -26.98 -5.82 17.46
C SER A 309 -25.75 -5.07 16.93
N TRP A 310 -24.91 -5.71 16.13
CA TRP A 310 -23.71 -5.10 15.55
C TRP A 310 -23.38 -5.73 14.19
N ASP A 311 -22.69 -4.98 13.35
CA ASP A 311 -22.24 -5.46 12.05
C ASP A 311 -21.04 -4.65 11.55
N VAL A 312 -20.27 -5.22 10.62
CA VAL A 312 -19.19 -4.59 9.88
C VAL A 312 -19.24 -5.03 8.42
N ASN A 313 -18.67 -4.22 7.52
CA ASN A 313 -18.70 -4.41 6.08
C ASN A 313 -17.31 -4.68 5.50
N GLY A 314 -16.26 -4.41 6.28
CA GLY A 314 -14.89 -4.62 5.90
C GLY A 314 -14.01 -5.01 7.08
N LEU A 315 -12.90 -5.67 6.74
CA LEU A 315 -11.79 -5.98 7.63
C LEU A 315 -10.55 -5.27 7.07
N SER A 316 -9.88 -4.43 7.86
CA SER A 316 -8.67 -3.74 7.41
C SER A 316 -7.50 -4.72 7.26
N LEU A 317 -6.51 -4.32 6.48
CA LEU A 317 -5.21 -4.98 6.40
C LEU A 317 -4.15 -3.91 6.20
N HIS A 318 -3.16 -3.86 7.10
CA HIS A 318 -2.01 -2.98 6.98
C HIS A 318 -0.79 -3.80 6.58
N ASN A 319 -0.08 -3.40 5.54
CA ASN A 319 1.19 -4.00 5.19
C ASN A 319 2.07 -3.05 4.39
N TYR A 320 3.17 -2.65 5.00
CA TYR A 320 4.18 -1.84 4.35
C TYR A 320 5.24 -2.70 3.67
N THR A 321 5.74 -2.27 2.53
CA THR A 321 6.93 -2.83 1.91
C THR A 321 8.15 -2.34 2.67
N VAL A 322 8.66 -3.17 3.58
CA VAL A 322 9.84 -2.93 4.41
C VAL A 322 10.75 -4.14 4.32
N VAL A 323 12.02 -3.93 3.96
CA VAL A 323 12.99 -5.03 3.87
C VAL A 323 13.53 -5.40 5.25
N HIS A 324 13.85 -4.39 6.08
CA HIS A 324 14.35 -4.57 7.45
C HIS A 324 13.79 -3.47 8.34
N TRP A 325 13.04 -3.83 9.38
CA TRP A 325 12.43 -2.86 10.30
C TRP A 325 13.46 -2.10 11.13
N ASP A 326 14.50 -2.79 11.63
CA ASP A 326 15.53 -2.20 12.49
C ASP A 326 16.56 -1.36 11.71
N ASN A 327 16.73 -1.62 10.42
CA ASN A 327 17.67 -0.93 9.55
C ASN A 327 17.03 -0.72 8.17
N LYS A 328 16.11 0.24 8.09
CA LYS A 328 15.38 0.52 6.87
C LYS A 328 16.30 1.00 5.76
N LEU A 329 16.02 0.56 4.54
CA LEU A 329 16.73 1.01 3.34
C LEU A 329 16.55 2.52 3.13
N ALA A 330 17.50 3.15 2.43
CA ALA A 330 17.40 4.55 2.05
C ALA A 330 16.32 4.76 0.97
N SER A 331 15.67 5.92 1.01
CA SER A 331 14.71 6.33 -0.03
C SER A 331 15.39 6.87 -1.29
N VAL A 332 16.64 7.32 -1.20
CA VAL A 332 17.47 7.86 -2.31
C VAL A 332 18.89 7.31 -2.26
N GLY A 333 19.62 7.38 -3.38
CA GLY A 333 21.02 6.99 -3.45
C GLY A 333 21.24 5.47 -3.31
N PHE A 334 20.27 4.67 -3.63
CA PHE A 334 20.33 3.21 -3.61
C PHE A 334 20.63 2.64 -5.01
N GLY A 335 21.00 1.36 -5.04
CA GLY A 335 21.32 0.64 -6.27
C GLY A 335 20.29 -0.44 -6.63
N GLU A 336 20.67 -1.27 -7.61
CA GLU A 336 19.81 -2.35 -8.11
C GLU A 336 19.61 -3.49 -7.09
N ALA A 337 20.51 -3.64 -6.11
CA ALA A 337 20.36 -4.65 -5.08
C ALA A 337 19.16 -4.31 -4.17
N GLU A 338 19.15 -3.10 -3.66
CA GLU A 338 18.05 -2.58 -2.82
C GLU A 338 16.74 -2.47 -3.60
N TYR A 339 16.81 -2.08 -4.88
CA TYR A 339 15.66 -2.12 -5.79
C TYR A 339 15.04 -3.52 -5.85
N SER A 340 15.85 -4.56 -6.07
CA SER A 340 15.37 -5.94 -6.17
C SER A 340 14.81 -6.47 -4.84
N GLN A 341 15.42 -6.10 -3.71
CA GLN A 341 14.92 -6.44 -2.37
C GLN A 341 13.54 -5.85 -2.11
N VAL A 342 13.35 -4.57 -2.45
CA VAL A 342 12.07 -3.89 -2.29
C VAL A 342 10.99 -4.52 -3.18
N LEU A 343 11.28 -4.80 -4.46
CA LEU A 343 10.28 -5.43 -5.34
C LEU A 343 9.92 -6.84 -4.88
N LYS A 344 10.88 -7.61 -4.35
CA LYS A 344 10.59 -8.91 -3.76
C LYS A 344 9.62 -8.78 -2.57
N SER A 345 9.92 -7.88 -1.64
CA SER A 345 9.03 -7.60 -0.49
C SER A 345 7.66 -7.07 -0.93
N THR A 346 7.60 -6.29 -2.02
CA THR A 346 6.32 -5.83 -2.58
C THR A 346 5.45 -6.99 -3.07
N LEU A 347 6.03 -7.97 -3.74
CA LEU A 347 5.30 -9.13 -4.28
C LEU A 347 4.79 -10.08 -3.19
N ASP A 348 5.33 -10.02 -1.97
CA ASP A 348 4.84 -10.80 -0.83
C ASP A 348 3.40 -10.40 -0.41
N MET A 349 2.92 -9.21 -0.81
CA MET A 349 1.54 -8.75 -0.62
C MET A 349 0.52 -9.71 -1.23
N ASP A 350 0.80 -10.32 -2.38
CA ASP A 350 -0.10 -11.28 -3.05
C ASP A 350 -0.40 -12.49 -2.15
N GLY A 351 0.65 -13.09 -1.60
CA GLY A 351 0.53 -14.21 -0.66
C GLY A 351 -0.17 -13.82 0.66
N LEU A 352 0.08 -12.60 1.15
CA LEU A 352 -0.56 -12.10 2.36
C LEU A 352 -2.07 -11.93 2.17
N ILE A 353 -2.50 -11.30 1.08
CA ILE A 353 -3.93 -11.16 0.74
C ILE A 353 -4.58 -12.53 0.56
N ALA A 354 -3.94 -13.44 -0.18
CA ALA A 354 -4.45 -14.79 -0.39
C ALA A 354 -4.63 -15.55 0.94
N LYS A 355 -3.67 -15.44 1.86
CA LYS A 355 -3.70 -16.05 3.20
C LYS A 355 -4.92 -15.55 4.00
N HIS A 356 -5.08 -14.23 4.12
CA HIS A 356 -6.19 -13.66 4.90
C HIS A 356 -7.53 -13.86 4.21
N SER A 357 -7.61 -13.78 2.87
CA SER A 357 -8.82 -14.10 2.11
C SER A 357 -9.28 -15.55 2.34
N THR A 358 -8.35 -16.50 2.39
CA THR A 358 -8.67 -17.92 2.69
C THR A 358 -9.30 -18.08 4.08
N ILE A 359 -8.80 -17.35 5.08
CA ILE A 359 -9.39 -17.36 6.43
C ILE A 359 -10.80 -16.74 6.39
N MET A 360 -10.93 -15.60 5.69
CA MET A 360 -12.22 -14.92 5.55
C MET A 360 -13.24 -15.80 4.83
N ASP A 361 -12.86 -16.52 3.78
CA ASP A 361 -13.73 -17.40 2.98
C ASP A 361 -14.30 -18.56 3.83
N LYS A 362 -13.60 -19.01 4.87
CA LYS A 362 -14.09 -20.01 5.83
C LYS A 362 -15.36 -19.56 6.55
N TYR A 363 -15.46 -18.25 6.86
CA TYR A 363 -16.56 -17.66 7.62
C TYR A 363 -17.53 -16.87 6.75
N ASP A 364 -17.09 -16.40 5.60
CA ASP A 364 -17.84 -15.61 4.63
C ASP A 364 -17.55 -16.06 3.19
N PRO A 365 -18.00 -17.25 2.78
CA PRO A 365 -17.78 -17.77 1.43
C PRO A 365 -18.47 -16.95 0.33
N GLN A 366 -19.43 -16.10 0.71
CA GLN A 366 -20.14 -15.20 -0.22
C GLN A 366 -19.41 -13.86 -0.41
N LYS A 367 -18.26 -13.68 0.27
CA LYS A 367 -17.42 -12.47 0.18
C LYS A 367 -18.17 -11.17 0.46
N LYS A 368 -19.07 -11.17 1.46
CA LYS A 368 -19.81 -9.98 1.89
C LYS A 368 -18.89 -8.95 2.54
N ILE A 369 -17.96 -9.42 3.39
CA ILE A 369 -16.97 -8.58 4.06
C ILE A 369 -15.83 -8.29 3.10
N ALA A 370 -15.59 -7.01 2.82
CA ALA A 370 -14.43 -6.59 2.05
C ALA A 370 -13.12 -6.78 2.83
N LEU A 371 -12.04 -7.11 2.14
CA LEU A 371 -10.69 -6.86 2.64
C LEU A 371 -10.29 -5.45 2.21
N VAL A 372 -9.91 -4.62 3.18
CA VAL A 372 -9.60 -3.20 3.01
C VAL A 372 -8.13 -2.99 3.34
N VAL A 373 -7.30 -2.77 2.33
CA VAL A 373 -5.85 -2.55 2.51
C VAL A 373 -5.61 -1.06 2.77
N ASP A 374 -6.05 -0.57 3.91
CA ASP A 374 -6.15 0.86 4.20
C ASP A 374 -4.86 1.50 4.76
N GLU A 375 -3.77 0.70 4.84
CA GLU A 375 -2.40 1.20 4.92
C GLU A 375 -1.46 0.29 4.12
N TRP A 376 -0.79 0.88 3.11
CA TRP A 376 0.21 0.20 2.32
C TRP A 376 1.16 1.19 1.65
N GLY A 377 2.34 0.74 1.27
CA GLY A 377 3.34 1.54 0.58
C GLY A 377 4.76 1.17 1.01
N GLY A 378 5.75 1.85 0.45
CA GLY A 378 7.15 1.70 0.85
C GLY A 378 7.46 2.51 2.10
N TRP A 379 8.13 1.89 3.08
CA TRP A 379 8.58 2.57 4.28
C TRP A 379 10.10 2.46 4.40
N TYR A 380 10.78 3.59 4.23
CA TYR A 380 12.24 3.69 4.23
C TYR A 380 12.74 4.54 5.40
N ALA A 381 14.05 4.62 5.55
CA ALA A 381 14.66 5.57 6.47
C ALA A 381 14.27 7.00 6.09
N PRO A 382 13.91 7.85 7.07
CA PRO A 382 13.62 9.25 6.82
C PRO A 382 14.80 9.96 6.14
N LEU A 383 14.52 10.98 5.33
CA LEU A 383 15.56 11.78 4.68
C LEU A 383 16.50 12.39 5.73
N PRO A 384 17.82 12.33 5.50
CA PRO A 384 18.79 12.98 6.39
C PRO A 384 18.49 14.46 6.60
N GLY A 385 18.50 14.90 7.86
CA GLY A 385 18.20 16.27 8.23
C GLY A 385 16.72 16.59 8.45
N SER A 386 15.80 15.69 8.11
CA SER A 386 14.39 15.82 8.49
C SER A 386 14.16 15.35 9.93
N ASN A 387 13.04 15.77 10.54
CA ASN A 387 12.60 15.17 11.81
C ASN A 387 12.26 13.69 11.58
N PRO A 388 12.90 12.74 12.28
CA PRO A 388 12.63 11.31 12.05
C PRO A 388 11.17 10.91 12.28
N GLY A 389 10.47 11.58 13.21
CA GLY A 389 9.06 11.33 13.49
C GLY A 389 8.11 11.85 12.42
N PHE A 390 8.61 12.58 11.42
CA PHE A 390 7.79 13.07 10.30
C PHE A 390 7.76 12.11 9.10
N LEU A 391 8.56 11.07 9.14
CA LEU A 391 8.63 10.01 8.11
C LEU A 391 8.76 10.56 6.68
N VAL A 392 9.50 11.66 6.53
CA VAL A 392 9.74 12.26 5.21
C VAL A 392 10.68 11.39 4.42
N GLN A 393 10.26 10.92 3.28
CA GLN A 393 11.07 10.18 2.32
C GLN A 393 10.81 10.67 0.90
N GLN A 394 11.81 10.53 0.03
CA GLN A 394 11.66 10.85 -1.38
C GLN A 394 11.16 9.61 -2.12
N ASN A 395 10.18 9.79 -3.02
CA ASN A 395 9.67 8.71 -3.85
C ASN A 395 10.35 8.71 -5.22
N SER A 396 10.83 7.55 -5.64
CA SER A 396 11.62 7.34 -6.84
C SER A 396 10.88 6.51 -7.88
N LEU A 397 11.55 6.19 -9.00
CA LEU A 397 11.02 5.25 -9.99
C LEU A 397 10.79 3.84 -9.39
N ARG A 398 11.62 3.39 -8.41
CA ARG A 398 11.37 2.15 -7.66
C ARG A 398 9.98 2.16 -7.03
N ASP A 399 9.59 3.29 -6.44
CA ASP A 399 8.34 3.42 -5.71
C ASP A 399 7.13 3.52 -6.67
N ALA A 400 7.34 4.03 -7.86
CA ALA A 400 6.36 3.93 -8.95
C ALA A 400 6.09 2.48 -9.34
N ILE A 401 7.14 1.67 -9.52
CA ILE A 401 7.01 0.24 -9.84
C ILE A 401 6.37 -0.52 -8.67
N LEU A 402 6.77 -0.24 -7.42
CA LEU A 402 6.14 -0.78 -6.22
C LEU A 402 4.63 -0.50 -6.21
N SER A 403 4.22 0.73 -6.55
CA SER A 403 2.80 1.10 -6.61
C SER A 403 2.06 0.31 -7.70
N ALA A 404 2.63 0.20 -8.90
CA ALA A 404 2.03 -0.56 -10.00
C ALA A 404 1.83 -2.03 -9.60
N LEU A 405 2.84 -2.67 -9.00
CA LEU A 405 2.75 -4.06 -8.54
C LEU A 405 1.65 -4.26 -7.50
N ASN A 406 1.55 -3.39 -6.49
CA ASN A 406 0.48 -3.49 -5.49
C ASN A 406 -0.90 -3.27 -6.11
N LEU A 407 -1.08 -2.26 -6.95
CA LEU A 407 -2.36 -2.00 -7.64
C LEU A 407 -2.77 -3.19 -8.52
N ASN A 408 -1.81 -3.83 -9.19
CA ASN A 408 -2.03 -5.05 -9.97
C ASN A 408 -2.45 -6.24 -9.07
N ILE A 409 -1.80 -6.40 -7.92
CA ILE A 409 -2.16 -7.43 -6.93
C ILE A 409 -3.59 -7.17 -6.43
N PHE A 410 -3.94 -5.95 -6.05
CA PHE A 410 -5.29 -5.61 -5.59
C PHE A 410 -6.34 -5.87 -6.68
N ALA A 411 -6.05 -5.54 -7.93
CA ALA A 411 -6.94 -5.82 -9.05
C ALA A 411 -7.14 -7.33 -9.30
N ARG A 412 -6.11 -8.15 -9.13
CA ARG A 412 -6.22 -9.61 -9.21
C ARG A 412 -7.09 -10.20 -8.09
N HIS A 413 -7.10 -9.56 -6.92
CA HIS A 413 -7.91 -9.95 -5.76
C HIS A 413 -9.19 -9.11 -5.59
N ALA A 414 -9.66 -8.43 -6.63
CA ALA A 414 -10.81 -7.50 -6.57
C ALA A 414 -12.14 -8.16 -6.19
N ASP A 415 -12.20 -9.49 -6.16
CA ASP A 415 -13.35 -10.21 -5.60
C ASP A 415 -13.46 -10.09 -4.07
N ARG A 416 -12.35 -9.83 -3.38
CA ARG A 416 -12.29 -9.64 -1.93
C ARG A 416 -11.74 -8.25 -1.55
N VAL A 417 -10.69 -7.75 -2.22
CA VAL A 417 -10.12 -6.41 -1.99
C VAL A 417 -10.99 -5.36 -2.68
N ARG A 418 -11.66 -4.50 -1.90
CA ARG A 418 -12.56 -3.47 -2.43
C ARG A 418 -12.15 -2.06 -2.06
N MET A 419 -11.09 -1.90 -1.28
CA MET A 419 -10.51 -0.61 -0.92
C MET A 419 -9.03 -0.78 -0.61
N ALA A 420 -8.25 0.24 -0.97
CA ALA A 420 -6.87 0.37 -0.52
C ALA A 420 -6.53 1.86 -0.39
N ASN A 421 -5.82 2.24 0.68
CA ASN A 421 -5.43 3.62 0.93
C ASN A 421 -3.91 3.69 1.05
N ILE A 422 -3.28 4.31 0.08
CA ILE A 422 -1.82 4.42 0.09
C ILE A 422 -1.34 5.37 1.19
N ALA A 423 -0.31 4.99 1.87
CA ALA A 423 0.31 5.77 2.93
C ALA A 423 1.56 6.51 2.43
N GLN A 424 1.52 7.86 2.33
CA GLN A 424 0.36 8.70 2.56
C GLN A 424 0.16 9.65 1.37
N MET A 425 -0.81 10.52 1.45
CA MET A 425 -1.17 11.37 0.32
C MET A 425 -0.12 12.45 0.01
N ILE A 426 0.42 13.13 1.03
CA ILE A 426 1.32 14.29 0.89
C ILE A 426 2.47 14.20 1.90
N ASN A 427 3.70 14.47 1.48
CA ASN A 427 4.93 14.66 2.27
C ASN A 427 5.40 13.48 3.14
N VAL A 428 4.59 12.49 3.36
CA VAL A 428 4.82 11.40 4.32
C VAL A 428 4.90 10.07 3.60
N LEU A 429 5.88 9.25 3.94
CA LEU A 429 6.06 7.90 3.37
C LEU A 429 5.98 7.91 1.83
N GLN A 430 5.16 7.05 1.22
CA GLN A 430 5.02 6.97 -0.23
C GLN A 430 4.03 8.00 -0.78
N ALA A 431 4.35 9.28 -0.62
CA ALA A 431 3.47 10.38 -0.98
C ALA A 431 3.30 10.57 -2.50
N MET A 432 2.08 10.96 -2.90
CA MET A 432 1.76 11.40 -4.26
C MET A 432 2.43 12.75 -4.56
N ILE A 433 2.47 13.63 -3.59
CA ILE A 433 2.82 15.04 -3.71
C ILE A 433 3.82 15.40 -2.61
N MET A 434 4.84 16.17 -2.96
CA MET A 434 5.71 16.82 -1.99
C MET A 434 5.50 18.33 -2.06
N THR A 435 5.45 18.99 -0.91
CA THR A 435 5.34 20.45 -0.80
C THR A 435 6.45 21.00 0.09
N ASP A 436 6.89 22.21 -0.22
CA ASP A 436 7.78 23.02 0.61
C ASP A 436 7.41 24.48 0.39
N LYS A 437 6.80 25.12 1.40
CA LYS A 437 6.26 26.48 1.28
C LYS A 437 5.32 26.58 0.08
N GLU A 438 5.60 27.53 -0.85
CA GLU A 438 4.81 27.72 -2.07
C GLU A 438 5.07 26.68 -3.16
N LYS A 439 6.13 25.86 -3.03
CA LYS A 439 6.49 24.87 -4.04
C LYS A 439 5.68 23.58 -3.90
N MET A 440 5.42 22.94 -5.02
CA MET A 440 4.81 21.61 -5.10
C MET A 440 5.52 20.80 -6.19
N VAL A 441 5.74 19.51 -5.95
CA VAL A 441 6.23 18.56 -6.95
C VAL A 441 5.44 17.26 -6.90
N LEU A 442 5.11 16.72 -8.07
CA LEU A 442 4.45 15.43 -8.25
C LEU A 442 5.50 14.33 -8.26
N THR A 443 5.29 13.29 -7.46
CA THR A 443 6.23 12.15 -7.38
C THR A 443 5.99 11.16 -8.52
N PRO A 444 6.92 10.24 -8.78
CA PRO A 444 6.68 9.14 -9.72
C PRO A 444 5.46 8.27 -9.35
N THR A 445 5.16 8.11 -8.06
CA THR A 445 3.95 7.42 -7.58
C THR A 445 2.66 8.11 -8.04
N TYR A 446 2.61 9.45 -8.04
CA TYR A 446 1.48 10.21 -8.58
C TYR A 446 1.17 9.85 -10.04
N TYR A 447 2.22 9.74 -10.86
CA TYR A 447 2.03 9.45 -12.29
C TYR A 447 1.51 8.03 -12.52
N VAL A 448 1.89 7.05 -11.69
CA VAL A 448 1.27 5.72 -11.74
C VAL A 448 -0.23 5.81 -11.47
N TYR A 449 -0.65 6.46 -10.38
CA TYR A 449 -2.07 6.66 -10.09
C TYR A 449 -2.80 7.38 -11.21
N LYS A 450 -2.16 8.38 -11.83
CA LYS A 450 -2.73 9.12 -12.97
C LYS A 450 -2.96 8.21 -14.18
N MET A 451 -2.00 7.36 -14.50
CA MET A 451 -2.09 6.39 -15.59
C MET A 451 -3.15 5.31 -15.31
N TYR A 452 -3.36 4.96 -14.04
CA TYR A 452 -4.36 3.96 -13.61
C TYR A 452 -5.80 4.50 -13.49
N VAL A 453 -6.06 5.78 -13.70
CA VAL A 453 -7.44 6.33 -13.66
C VAL A 453 -8.46 5.51 -14.48
N PRO A 454 -8.13 4.95 -15.65
CA PRO A 454 -9.06 4.12 -16.42
C PRO A 454 -9.44 2.78 -15.77
N PHE A 455 -8.68 2.31 -14.79
CA PHE A 455 -8.97 1.06 -14.08
C PHE A 455 -10.00 1.25 -12.95
N GLN A 456 -10.27 2.48 -12.56
CA GLN A 456 -11.30 2.77 -11.55
C GLN A 456 -12.69 2.36 -12.08
N ASP A 457 -13.37 1.48 -11.33
CA ASP A 457 -14.66 0.89 -11.69
C ASP A 457 -14.63 0.00 -12.96
N ALA A 458 -13.46 -0.32 -13.49
CA ALA A 458 -13.33 -1.19 -14.65
C ALA A 458 -13.57 -2.67 -14.27
N THR A 459 -13.93 -3.47 -15.23
CA THR A 459 -14.06 -4.92 -15.07
C THR A 459 -12.71 -5.59 -15.36
N PHE A 460 -12.15 -6.26 -14.37
CA PHE A 460 -10.90 -7.02 -14.53
C PHE A 460 -11.03 -8.07 -15.63
N VAL A 461 -9.99 -8.24 -16.43
CA VAL A 461 -9.88 -9.30 -17.43
C VAL A 461 -8.62 -10.12 -17.14
N PRO A 462 -8.74 -11.43 -16.87
CA PRO A 462 -7.58 -12.26 -16.57
C PRO A 462 -6.52 -12.24 -17.68
N VAL A 463 -5.27 -12.11 -17.30
CA VAL A 463 -4.10 -12.17 -18.19
C VAL A 463 -3.32 -13.46 -17.90
N ALA A 464 -3.17 -14.31 -18.91
CA ALA A 464 -2.22 -15.41 -18.85
C ALA A 464 -0.86 -14.89 -19.36
N LEU A 465 0.16 -14.97 -18.52
CA LEU A 465 1.46 -14.35 -18.73
C LEU A 465 2.58 -15.37 -18.52
N ASN A 466 3.48 -15.50 -19.50
CA ASN A 466 4.79 -16.11 -19.30
C ASN A 466 5.82 -15.00 -19.06
N ALA A 467 5.95 -14.59 -17.81
CA ALA A 467 6.67 -13.38 -17.39
C ALA A 467 8.18 -13.42 -17.70
N GLY A 468 8.76 -14.61 -17.83
CA GLY A 468 10.22 -14.75 -17.75
C GLY A 468 10.72 -14.42 -16.34
N THR A 469 12.05 -14.38 -16.19
CA THR A 469 12.67 -14.13 -14.88
C THR A 469 13.76 -13.09 -15.01
N PHE A 470 13.80 -12.19 -14.03
CA PHE A 470 14.91 -11.27 -13.75
C PHE A 470 15.56 -11.72 -12.44
N THR A 471 16.89 -11.87 -12.43
CA THR A 471 17.64 -12.34 -11.25
C THR A 471 18.75 -11.37 -10.88
N ARG A 472 18.85 -11.04 -9.60
CA ARG A 472 19.92 -10.22 -9.02
C ARG A 472 20.40 -10.86 -7.72
N GLY A 473 21.63 -11.38 -7.70
CA GLY A 473 22.11 -12.19 -6.58
C GLY A 473 21.21 -13.40 -6.36
N ASP A 474 20.75 -13.58 -5.14
CA ASP A 474 19.83 -14.67 -4.75
C ASP A 474 18.34 -14.33 -4.96
N ILE A 475 18.04 -13.11 -5.44
CA ILE A 475 16.67 -12.67 -5.68
C ILE A 475 16.27 -12.98 -7.12
N SER A 476 15.19 -13.72 -7.29
CA SER A 476 14.57 -14.01 -8.57
C SER A 476 13.15 -13.43 -8.59
N LEU A 477 12.86 -12.60 -9.58
CA LEU A 477 11.59 -11.89 -9.74
C LEU A 477 10.96 -12.23 -11.10
N PRO A 478 9.64 -12.14 -11.27
CA PRO A 478 9.06 -12.10 -12.59
C PRO A 478 9.64 -10.90 -13.34
N ARG A 479 10.02 -11.10 -14.59
CA ARG A 479 10.58 -10.01 -15.41
C ARG A 479 9.51 -9.00 -15.79
N VAL A 480 8.26 -9.47 -15.96
CA VAL A 480 7.11 -8.66 -16.35
C VAL A 480 5.93 -8.99 -15.44
N ASP A 481 5.20 -7.98 -15.00
CA ASP A 481 3.85 -8.11 -14.42
C ASP A 481 2.84 -7.41 -15.31
N ALA A 482 1.57 -7.86 -15.31
CA ALA A 482 0.54 -7.25 -16.14
C ALA A 482 -0.87 -7.50 -15.61
N ILE A 483 -1.76 -6.54 -15.88
CA ILE A 483 -3.20 -6.68 -15.74
C ILE A 483 -3.92 -6.14 -16.98
N ALA A 484 -5.17 -6.56 -17.15
CA ALA A 484 -6.09 -6.02 -18.14
C ALA A 484 -7.44 -5.70 -17.51
N ALA A 485 -8.12 -4.69 -18.02
CA ALA A 485 -9.49 -4.37 -17.61
C ALA A 485 -10.27 -3.71 -18.73
N LYS A 486 -11.60 -3.85 -18.69
CA LYS A 486 -12.54 -3.10 -19.53
C LYS A 486 -13.17 -1.97 -18.73
N ASP A 487 -13.07 -0.75 -19.22
CA ASP A 487 -13.77 0.37 -18.60
C ASP A 487 -15.29 0.33 -18.87
N ALA A 488 -16.03 1.29 -18.32
CA ALA A 488 -17.48 1.38 -18.46
C ALA A 488 -17.94 1.57 -19.91
N THR A 489 -17.06 2.01 -20.82
CA THR A 489 -17.35 2.15 -22.26
C THR A 489 -17.08 0.87 -23.04
N GLY A 490 -16.51 -0.15 -22.39
CA GLY A 490 -16.08 -1.41 -23.00
C GLY A 490 -14.68 -1.35 -23.62
N LYS A 491 -13.96 -0.24 -23.48
CA LYS A 491 -12.59 -0.09 -23.98
C LYS A 491 -11.63 -0.92 -23.13
N LEU A 492 -10.78 -1.72 -23.80
CA LEU A 492 -9.77 -2.54 -23.14
C LEU A 492 -8.53 -1.70 -22.80
N TRP A 493 -8.12 -1.78 -21.55
CA TRP A 493 -6.90 -1.19 -21.01
C TRP A 493 -5.95 -2.29 -20.55
N LEU A 494 -4.67 -2.10 -20.82
CA LEU A 494 -3.59 -2.98 -20.38
C LEU A 494 -2.60 -2.17 -19.57
N GLU A 495 -2.24 -2.68 -18.43
CA GLU A 495 -1.04 -2.24 -17.71
C GLU A 495 0.00 -3.33 -17.79
N ILE A 496 1.25 -2.94 -18.07
CA ILE A 496 2.39 -3.85 -18.18
C ILE A 496 3.61 -3.20 -17.57
N THR A 497 4.17 -3.82 -16.54
CA THR A 497 5.38 -3.36 -15.84
C THR A 497 6.57 -4.24 -16.20
N ASN A 498 7.68 -3.66 -16.66
CA ASN A 498 8.96 -4.31 -16.81
C ASN A 498 9.81 -4.09 -15.53
N LEU A 499 10.06 -5.15 -14.78
CA LEU A 499 10.82 -5.11 -13.53
C LEU A 499 12.34 -5.12 -13.75
N ASP A 500 12.81 -5.55 -14.94
CA ASP A 500 14.24 -5.62 -15.24
C ASP A 500 14.82 -4.20 -15.35
N PRO A 501 15.79 -3.80 -14.52
CA PRO A 501 16.31 -2.44 -14.51
C PRO A 501 17.18 -2.12 -15.72
N ASN A 502 17.63 -3.14 -16.49
CA ASN A 502 18.64 -2.98 -17.54
C ASN A 502 18.17 -3.43 -18.91
N GLN A 503 17.22 -4.38 -19.00
CA GLN A 503 16.86 -4.97 -20.27
C GLN A 503 15.45 -4.54 -20.70
N PRO A 504 15.31 -4.01 -21.95
CA PRO A 504 14.00 -3.83 -22.55
C PRO A 504 13.35 -5.20 -22.82
N VAL A 505 12.02 -5.23 -22.87
CA VAL A 505 11.24 -6.43 -23.15
C VAL A 505 10.32 -6.18 -24.33
N GLU A 506 10.28 -7.11 -25.28
CA GLU A 506 9.26 -7.12 -26.32
C GLU A 506 8.06 -7.97 -25.86
N ILE A 507 6.89 -7.38 -25.84
CA ILE A 507 5.62 -8.00 -25.50
C ILE A 507 4.88 -8.40 -26.77
N GLU A 508 4.39 -9.65 -26.80
CA GLU A 508 3.44 -10.12 -27.80
C GLU A 508 2.12 -10.46 -27.09
N ALA A 509 1.09 -9.63 -27.25
CA ALA A 509 -0.20 -9.86 -26.64
C ALA A 509 -1.23 -10.37 -27.67
N SER A 510 -1.78 -11.56 -27.38
CA SER A 510 -2.90 -12.16 -28.13
C SER A 510 -4.21 -11.78 -27.44
N LEU A 511 -5.17 -11.27 -28.22
CA LEU A 511 -6.47 -10.81 -27.73
C LEU A 511 -7.58 -11.69 -28.32
N ALA A 512 -8.23 -12.49 -27.48
CA ALA A 512 -9.39 -13.26 -27.89
C ALA A 512 -10.68 -12.44 -27.62
N GLY A 513 -11.63 -12.50 -28.54
CA GLY A 513 -12.92 -11.84 -28.43
C GLY A 513 -12.96 -10.36 -28.89
N ILE A 514 -11.83 -9.82 -29.35
CA ILE A 514 -11.75 -8.51 -30.00
C ILE A 514 -10.70 -8.51 -31.12
N THR A 515 -10.84 -7.55 -32.06
CA THR A 515 -9.84 -7.30 -33.10
C THR A 515 -9.23 -5.91 -32.86
N ALA A 516 -7.97 -5.87 -32.48
CA ALA A 516 -7.25 -4.63 -32.29
C ALA A 516 -6.93 -3.97 -33.63
N LYS A 517 -7.21 -2.67 -33.76
CA LYS A 517 -6.77 -1.81 -34.88
C LYS A 517 -5.51 -1.03 -34.52
N SER A 518 -5.48 -0.51 -33.30
CA SER A 518 -4.34 0.21 -32.74
C SER A 518 -4.28 0.04 -31.22
N ALA A 519 -3.16 0.37 -30.62
CA ALA A 519 -3.07 0.55 -29.18
C ALA A 519 -2.01 1.61 -28.85
N ALA A 520 -2.35 2.51 -27.94
CA ALA A 520 -1.45 3.58 -27.53
C ALA A 520 -1.74 4.02 -26.08
N GLY A 521 -0.80 4.70 -25.49
CA GLY A 521 -0.91 5.20 -24.12
C GLY A 521 0.37 5.86 -23.64
N GLU A 522 0.74 5.59 -22.39
CA GLU A 522 1.86 6.22 -21.72
C GLU A 522 2.76 5.17 -21.05
N THR A 523 4.06 5.48 -21.00
CA THR A 523 5.07 4.73 -20.26
C THR A 523 5.84 5.64 -19.32
N LEU A 524 6.08 5.19 -18.10
CA LEU A 524 6.85 5.85 -17.06
C LEU A 524 8.16 5.09 -16.87
N THR A 525 9.28 5.73 -17.13
CA THR A 525 10.62 5.19 -16.91
C THR A 525 11.63 6.33 -16.72
N ALA A 526 12.82 6.00 -16.23
CA ALA A 526 13.90 6.96 -16.02
C ALA A 526 15.28 6.29 -16.16
N PRO A 527 16.39 7.05 -16.27
CA PRO A 527 17.73 6.49 -16.42
C PRO A 527 18.15 5.55 -15.29
N LYS A 528 17.78 5.86 -14.04
CA LYS A 528 18.16 5.08 -12.85
C LYS A 528 16.93 4.63 -12.07
N VAL A 529 17.08 3.55 -11.30
CA VAL A 529 16.04 3.03 -10.40
C VAL A 529 15.70 3.99 -9.25
N ASP A 530 16.66 4.83 -8.85
CA ASP A 530 16.54 5.85 -7.81
C ASP A 530 16.23 7.25 -8.34
N SER A 531 15.89 7.40 -9.64
CA SER A 531 15.49 8.69 -10.23
C SER A 531 14.25 9.24 -9.54
N VAL A 532 14.29 10.53 -9.18
CA VAL A 532 13.24 11.25 -8.44
C VAL A 532 12.87 12.56 -9.15
N ASN A 533 11.68 13.05 -8.86
CA ASN A 533 11.30 14.44 -9.14
C ASN A 533 11.60 15.28 -7.91
N THR A 534 12.26 16.43 -8.11
CA THR A 534 12.59 17.39 -7.05
C THR A 534 11.95 18.74 -7.36
N PHE A 535 11.93 19.67 -6.39
CA PHE A 535 11.43 21.03 -6.63
C PHE A 535 12.21 21.79 -7.71
N ASP A 536 13.50 21.47 -7.89
CA ASP A 536 14.35 22.09 -8.91
C ASP A 536 14.33 21.32 -10.25
N ALA A 537 13.93 20.05 -10.25
CA ALA A 537 13.82 19.20 -11.44
C ALA A 537 12.51 18.38 -11.40
N PRO A 538 11.34 19.04 -11.54
CA PRO A 538 10.03 18.41 -11.28
C PRO A 538 9.57 17.43 -12.38
N SER A 539 10.28 17.33 -13.49
CA SER A 539 9.93 16.52 -14.66
C SER A 539 10.97 15.47 -15.04
N THR A 540 11.81 15.03 -14.10
CA THR A 540 12.82 13.98 -14.33
C THR A 540 12.16 12.63 -14.65
N VAL A 541 11.07 12.30 -13.94
CA VAL A 541 10.30 11.06 -14.09
C VAL A 541 8.85 11.43 -14.39
N VAL A 542 8.52 11.47 -15.67
CA VAL A 542 7.17 11.81 -16.17
C VAL A 542 6.75 10.85 -17.28
N PRO A 543 5.45 10.59 -17.46
CA PRO A 543 4.95 9.73 -18.53
C PRO A 543 5.33 10.24 -19.92
N LYS A 544 5.62 9.29 -20.82
CA LYS A 544 5.91 9.54 -22.23
C LYS A 544 4.97 8.72 -23.09
N HIS A 545 4.58 9.25 -24.23
CA HIS A 545 3.74 8.55 -25.17
C HIS A 545 4.38 7.26 -25.67
N VAL A 546 3.60 6.19 -25.79
CA VAL A 546 3.98 4.91 -26.38
C VAL A 546 2.85 4.35 -27.23
N SER A 547 3.21 3.61 -28.30
CA SER A 547 2.25 2.90 -29.13
C SER A 547 2.70 1.48 -29.43
N ALA A 548 1.74 0.55 -29.48
CA ALA A 548 1.97 -0.82 -29.92
C ALA A 548 1.70 -0.96 -31.42
N LYS A 549 2.43 -1.87 -32.08
CA LYS A 549 2.15 -2.28 -33.45
C LYS A 549 1.14 -3.41 -33.44
N VAL A 550 0.20 -3.41 -34.39
CA VAL A 550 -0.66 -4.57 -34.66
C VAL A 550 -0.01 -5.39 -35.79
N GLN A 551 0.31 -6.62 -35.51
CA GLN A 551 0.91 -7.55 -36.45
C GLN A 551 0.26 -8.92 -36.30
N ASP A 552 -0.26 -9.50 -37.38
CA ASP A 552 -0.92 -10.82 -37.39
C ASP A 552 -2.02 -10.94 -36.32
N GLY A 553 -2.79 -9.88 -36.09
CA GLY A 553 -3.84 -9.80 -35.09
C GLY A 553 -3.38 -9.73 -33.63
N LYS A 554 -2.08 -9.56 -33.40
CA LYS A 554 -1.46 -9.42 -32.07
C LYS A 554 -0.93 -8.00 -31.85
N LEU A 555 -0.88 -7.58 -30.59
CA LEU A 555 -0.18 -6.36 -30.21
C LEU A 555 1.30 -6.67 -29.93
N ILE A 556 2.17 -5.93 -30.58
CA ILE A 556 3.62 -5.97 -30.35
C ILE A 556 4.04 -4.63 -29.73
N LEU A 557 4.56 -4.70 -28.52
CA LEU A 557 4.97 -3.54 -27.73
C LEU A 557 6.36 -3.73 -27.16
N LYS A 558 7.23 -2.74 -27.33
CA LYS A 558 8.53 -2.72 -26.66
C LYS A 558 8.42 -1.91 -25.38
N LEU A 559 8.71 -2.55 -24.25
CA LEU A 559 8.83 -1.90 -22.93
C LEU A 559 10.27 -1.50 -22.68
N GLU A 560 10.47 -0.28 -22.20
CA GLU A 560 11.76 0.15 -21.70
C GLU A 560 12.13 -0.58 -20.40
N PRO A 561 13.40 -0.67 -20.02
CA PRO A 561 13.80 -1.18 -18.70
C PRO A 561 13.13 -0.40 -17.57
N LYS A 562 12.84 -1.08 -16.44
CA LYS A 562 12.25 -0.43 -15.24
C LYS A 562 11.12 0.53 -15.59
N SER A 563 10.07 0.01 -16.22
CA SER A 563 8.98 0.85 -16.73
C SER A 563 7.61 0.37 -16.27
N VAL A 564 6.70 1.32 -16.08
CA VAL A 564 5.26 1.11 -15.93
C VAL A 564 4.60 1.63 -17.19
N THR A 565 3.80 0.82 -17.88
CA THR A 565 3.21 1.18 -19.16
C THR A 565 1.71 0.88 -19.14
N VAL A 566 0.90 1.89 -19.43
CA VAL A 566 -0.56 1.75 -19.57
C VAL A 566 -0.96 2.14 -20.99
N ILE A 567 -1.63 1.23 -21.68
CA ILE A 567 -2.16 1.46 -23.03
C ILE A 567 -3.64 1.11 -23.12
N SER A 568 -4.34 1.80 -24.00
CA SER A 568 -5.69 1.43 -24.42
C SER A 568 -5.67 0.80 -25.81
N VAL A 569 -6.60 -0.13 -26.06
CA VAL A 569 -6.75 -0.84 -27.33
C VAL A 569 -7.97 -0.32 -28.07
N ASP A 570 -7.78 0.17 -29.27
CA ASP A 570 -8.87 0.54 -30.19
C ASP A 570 -9.29 -0.69 -31.01
N GLN A 571 -10.61 -0.87 -31.18
CA GLN A 571 -11.24 -2.01 -31.83
C GLN A 571 -11.82 -1.65 -33.19
#